data_b6a3dbb2526c4c7767b5ecc89c58ba07
#
_entry.id   b6a3dbb2526c4c7767b5ecc89c58ba07
#
_cell.length_a   1.000
_cell.length_b   1.000
_cell.length_c   1.000
_cell.angle_alpha   90.00
_cell.angle_beta   90.00
_cell.angle_gamma   90.00
#
_symmetry.space_group_name_H-M   'P 1'
#
loop_
_entity.id
_entity.type
_entity.pdbx_description
1 polymer ?
#
loop_
_entity_poly.entity_id
_entity_poly.type
_entity_poly.pdbx_seq_one_letter_code
_entity_poly.pdbx_strand_id
1 'polypeptide(L)'
;MRSSIAWIILLIPLLSLAQRRNAHWLLGDGVHLEFIPGVPPILHVPTGLVTSEGQSVISDLQGDLLFIAGHDSVYNALGHCMPNGQGPFTMEPFGDVTQGSLIIPLPGSPERYVVVHIHGTTFEDWPKATYSVVDMSLDGGLGDVVPGSRWTFTDSLTEKLTGTPHSNGSDYWVLLHEWDTDEFQAFLVDGTGLDTVPVTSHAGSPHDRIFILPDQNNNFQGQMKFSMSGERIALSTSNGGAQPAPSIVQLFDFDDMTGQVGYRMTFPGHSRSYGIEFSGDGSKLYVSGIDSVEHYLDQYDLGLDDTTAIQNSRDRVYSYQYPGDPNIDWPGAMVLAPDGRIYLTHHFSSTHWMGVIDHPDSNGVACGLLWNALDISPGVLIHSFCNQIKHYHDSPFAASVRPITPRPGLNLWPNPIDAYAWLDGVAERGALQVRWRDAAGRVVRDEQVYGNGFGVLLAVGQLSEGVYAVELLHNGDRLGVVRAVVRR
;
A
#
# COMPACT_ATOMS: atom_id res chain seq x y z
N MET A 1 42.76 14.09 44.56
CA MET A 1 42.16 13.01 43.76
C MET A 1 40.69 13.39 43.54
N ARG A 2 40.35 13.90 42.37
CA ARG A 2 38.95 14.17 41.97
C ARG A 2 38.52 13.02 41.08
N SER A 3 37.59 12.19 41.54
CA SER A 3 37.02 11.11 40.75
C SER A 3 35.91 11.67 39.84
N SER A 4 36.18 11.65 38.55
CA SER A 4 35.19 11.97 37.53
C SER A 4 34.29 10.75 37.32
N ILE A 5 33.04 10.84 37.71
CA ILE A 5 32.01 9.84 37.41
C ILE A 5 31.54 10.12 35.97
N ALA A 6 31.93 9.25 35.06
CA ALA A 6 31.40 9.26 33.68
C ALA A 6 29.99 8.62 33.71
N TRP A 7 28.97 9.42 33.41
CA TRP A 7 27.63 8.90 33.13
C TRP A 7 27.62 8.27 31.73
N ILE A 8 27.58 6.96 31.68
CA ILE A 8 27.26 6.24 30.42
C ILE A 8 25.75 6.40 30.24
N ILE A 9 25.34 7.33 29.37
CA ILE A 9 23.99 7.38 28.84
C ILE A 9 23.85 6.19 27.91
N LEU A 10 23.20 5.13 28.39
CA LEU A 10 22.74 4.03 27.55
C LEU A 10 21.67 4.63 26.62
N LEU A 11 22.04 4.98 25.40
CA LEU A 11 21.10 5.19 24.31
C LEU A 11 20.47 3.83 24.01
N ILE A 12 19.38 3.52 24.73
CA ILE A 12 18.43 2.50 24.28
C ILE A 12 17.87 3.10 22.99
N PRO A 13 18.07 2.48 21.81
CA PRO A 13 17.31 2.89 20.65
C PRO A 13 15.85 2.76 21.08
N LEU A 14 15.11 3.84 21.08
CA LEU A 14 13.67 3.79 20.99
C LEU A 14 13.40 3.05 19.68
N LEU A 15 13.31 1.74 19.76
CA LEU A 15 12.66 0.93 18.75
C LEU A 15 11.32 1.63 18.56
N SER A 16 11.16 2.34 17.46
CA SER A 16 9.85 2.79 17.05
C SER A 16 9.00 1.53 17.19
N LEU A 17 7.93 1.63 17.96
CA LEU A 17 6.89 0.61 17.97
C LEU A 17 6.32 0.67 16.56
N ALA A 18 7.05 0.04 15.64
CA ALA A 18 6.66 -0.05 14.25
C ALA A 18 5.31 -0.74 14.27
N GLN A 19 4.39 -0.08 13.70
CA GLN A 19 3.01 -0.42 13.42
C GLN A 19 2.78 -1.92 13.39
N ARG A 20 2.20 -2.45 14.45
CA ARG A 20 1.96 -3.89 14.57
C ARG A 20 0.60 -4.32 13.98
N ARG A 21 -0.13 -3.40 13.34
CA ARG A 21 -1.45 -3.70 12.75
C ARG A 21 -1.40 -4.75 11.64
N ASN A 22 -0.25 -4.93 11.00
CA ASN A 22 0.00 -5.97 10.00
C ASN A 22 0.75 -7.18 10.59
N ALA A 23 0.77 -7.34 11.92
CA ALA A 23 1.53 -8.39 12.59
C ALA A 23 1.07 -9.79 12.21
N HIS A 24 -0.20 -9.98 11.86
CA HIS A 24 -0.75 -11.27 11.52
C HIS A 24 -1.14 -11.38 10.05
N TRP A 25 -0.85 -12.54 9.48
CA TRP A 25 -1.35 -12.97 8.18
C TRP A 25 -2.09 -14.30 8.33
N LEU A 26 -3.33 -14.34 7.88
CA LEU A 26 -4.10 -15.56 7.75
C LEU A 26 -4.33 -15.78 6.25
N LEU A 27 -3.90 -16.92 5.73
CA LEU A 27 -3.77 -17.18 4.29
C LEU A 27 -4.22 -18.61 3.98
N GLY A 28 -4.76 -18.81 2.78
CA GLY A 28 -5.02 -20.13 2.23
C GLY A 28 -5.82 -21.04 3.14
N ASP A 29 -5.41 -22.29 3.24
CA ASP A 29 -5.99 -23.30 4.14
C ASP A 29 -5.07 -23.50 5.36
N GLY A 30 -5.47 -22.88 6.47
CA GLY A 30 -4.84 -23.06 7.77
C GLY A 30 -3.47 -22.40 7.95
N VAL A 31 -3.07 -21.45 7.12
CA VAL A 31 -1.82 -20.70 7.32
C VAL A 31 -2.07 -19.49 8.21
N HIS A 32 -1.39 -19.42 9.35
CA HIS A 32 -1.41 -18.26 10.24
C HIS A 32 0.03 -17.89 10.61
N LEU A 33 0.52 -16.78 10.07
CA LEU A 33 1.84 -16.23 10.36
C LEU A 33 1.73 -15.02 11.28
N GLU A 34 2.66 -14.92 12.23
CA GLU A 34 2.84 -13.73 13.07
C GLU A 34 4.23 -13.15 12.86
N PHE A 35 4.30 -11.84 12.63
CA PHE A 35 5.53 -11.08 12.48
C PHE A 35 5.83 -10.30 13.76
N ILE A 36 6.90 -10.69 14.44
CA ILE A 36 7.43 -9.99 15.61
C ILE A 36 8.76 -9.32 15.22
N PRO A 37 8.97 -8.03 15.52
CA PRO A 37 10.20 -7.34 15.17
C PRO A 37 11.45 -8.09 15.66
N GLY A 38 12.40 -8.35 14.75
CA GLY A 38 13.66 -9.01 15.06
C GLY A 38 13.59 -10.52 15.25
N VAL A 39 12.43 -11.14 14.99
CA VAL A 39 12.23 -12.59 15.04
C VAL A 39 11.76 -13.07 13.67
N PRO A 40 12.18 -14.27 13.19
CA PRO A 40 11.58 -14.87 12.00
C PRO A 40 10.07 -15.05 12.18
N PRO A 41 9.27 -15.01 11.08
CA PRO A 41 7.83 -15.23 11.17
C PRO A 41 7.49 -16.52 11.91
N ILE A 42 6.52 -16.44 12.81
CA ILE A 42 6.07 -17.56 13.62
C ILE A 42 4.84 -18.16 12.95
N LEU A 43 4.91 -19.46 12.63
CA LEU A 43 3.76 -20.22 12.14
C LEU A 43 2.96 -20.73 13.33
N HIS A 44 1.71 -20.30 13.44
CA HIS A 44 0.77 -20.77 14.45
C HIS A 44 0.02 -22.02 13.99
N VAL A 45 -0.56 -22.73 14.95
CA VAL A 45 -1.45 -23.87 14.68
C VAL A 45 -2.62 -23.40 13.81
N PRO A 46 -2.99 -24.15 12.77
CA PRO A 46 -4.08 -23.80 11.87
C PRO A 46 -5.38 -23.47 12.61
N THR A 47 -6.00 -22.36 12.25
CA THR A 47 -7.27 -21.92 12.87
C THR A 47 -8.50 -22.66 12.33
N GLY A 48 -8.33 -23.48 11.28
CA GLY A 48 -9.43 -24.09 10.54
C GLY A 48 -10.19 -23.11 9.64
N LEU A 49 -9.74 -21.85 9.57
CA LEU A 49 -10.26 -20.88 8.63
C LEU A 49 -9.64 -21.12 7.26
N VAL A 50 -10.47 -21.29 6.25
CA VAL A 50 -10.06 -21.39 4.85
C VAL A 50 -10.38 -20.06 4.17
N THR A 51 -9.38 -19.44 3.57
CA THR A 51 -9.54 -18.23 2.77
C THR A 51 -8.95 -18.47 1.38
N SER A 52 -9.70 -18.21 0.33
CA SER A 52 -9.22 -18.45 -1.05
C SER A 52 -8.28 -17.34 -1.51
N GLU A 53 -8.79 -16.14 -1.68
CA GLU A 53 -8.06 -14.96 -2.14
C GLU A 53 -8.58 -13.68 -1.47
N GLY A 54 -7.78 -12.62 -1.54
CA GLY A 54 -8.19 -11.25 -1.29
C GLY A 54 -8.71 -10.91 0.10
N GLN A 55 -8.37 -11.71 1.11
CA GLN A 55 -8.71 -11.42 2.50
C GLN A 55 -7.88 -10.25 3.06
N SER A 56 -8.39 -9.62 4.11
CA SER A 56 -7.69 -8.62 4.90
C SER A 56 -7.67 -9.01 6.38
N VAL A 57 -6.60 -8.70 7.06
CA VAL A 57 -6.38 -9.02 8.47
C VAL A 57 -5.88 -7.78 9.18
N ILE A 58 -6.34 -7.55 10.40
CA ILE A 58 -5.85 -6.43 11.19
C ILE A 58 -5.58 -6.83 12.63
N SER A 59 -4.51 -6.26 13.18
CA SER A 59 -4.14 -6.37 14.59
C SER A 59 -4.32 -5.02 15.29
N ASP A 60 -4.26 -5.02 16.60
CA ASP A 60 -4.20 -3.79 17.38
C ASP A 60 -2.78 -3.16 17.36
N LEU A 61 -2.58 -2.08 18.09
CA LEU A 61 -1.29 -1.40 18.21
C LEU A 61 -0.23 -2.25 18.92
N GLN A 62 -0.63 -3.22 19.72
CA GLN A 62 0.24 -4.16 20.42
C GLN A 62 0.61 -5.35 19.52
N GLY A 63 -0.15 -5.53 18.44
CA GLY A 63 0.02 -6.61 17.47
C GLY A 63 -0.86 -7.82 17.77
N ASP A 64 -1.82 -7.69 18.69
CA ASP A 64 -2.78 -8.77 18.94
C ASP A 64 -3.83 -8.79 17.82
N LEU A 65 -4.12 -9.99 17.29
CA LEU A 65 -5.09 -10.15 16.21
C LEU A 65 -6.48 -9.68 16.65
N LEU A 66 -7.07 -8.78 15.87
CA LEU A 66 -8.41 -8.28 16.14
C LEU A 66 -9.47 -9.05 15.35
N PHE A 67 -9.39 -9.03 14.02
CA PHE A 67 -10.36 -9.70 13.16
C PHE A 67 -9.85 -9.88 11.72
N ILE A 68 -10.60 -10.67 10.97
CA ILE A 68 -10.32 -11.01 9.58
C ILE A 68 -11.54 -10.65 8.74
N ALA A 69 -11.34 -9.93 7.65
CA ALA A 69 -12.31 -9.77 6.59
C ALA A 69 -12.00 -10.79 5.50
N GLY A 70 -12.74 -11.88 5.47
CA GLY A 70 -12.67 -12.88 4.43
C GLY A 70 -13.40 -12.43 3.18
N HIS A 71 -13.51 -13.33 2.21
CA HIS A 71 -14.20 -13.05 0.96
C HIS A 71 -15.70 -12.74 1.15
N ASP A 72 -16.39 -13.50 1.99
CA ASP A 72 -17.85 -13.45 2.17
C ASP A 72 -18.29 -13.05 3.58
N SER A 73 -17.39 -13.07 4.54
CA SER A 73 -17.71 -12.92 5.95
C SER A 73 -16.60 -12.23 6.72
N VAL A 74 -16.98 -11.63 7.84
CA VAL A 74 -16.05 -11.08 8.81
C VAL A 74 -15.95 -12.00 10.01
N TYR A 75 -14.73 -12.38 10.39
CA TYR A 75 -14.44 -13.34 11.46
C TYR A 75 -13.68 -12.65 12.58
N ASN A 76 -14.03 -12.96 13.83
CA ASN A 76 -13.29 -12.46 14.99
C ASN A 76 -11.93 -13.16 15.16
N ALA A 77 -11.13 -12.72 16.12
CA ALA A 77 -9.80 -13.28 16.38
C ALA A 77 -9.78 -14.79 16.71
N LEU A 78 -10.92 -15.36 17.09
CA LEU A 78 -11.06 -16.80 17.37
C LEU A 78 -11.40 -17.62 16.09
N GLY A 79 -11.52 -16.96 14.94
CA GLY A 79 -11.92 -17.60 13.68
C GLY A 79 -13.43 -17.86 13.57
N HIS A 80 -14.24 -17.33 14.47
CA HIS A 80 -15.70 -17.45 14.41
C HIS A 80 -16.29 -16.28 13.58
N CYS A 81 -17.23 -16.59 12.69
CA CYS A 81 -17.98 -15.55 12.01
C CYS A 81 -18.68 -14.64 13.03
N MET A 82 -18.50 -13.33 12.89
CA MET A 82 -19.17 -12.34 13.73
C MET A 82 -20.69 -12.46 13.60
N PRO A 83 -21.51 -12.15 14.63
CA PRO A 83 -22.95 -12.34 14.58
C PRO A 83 -23.65 -11.69 13.36
N ASN A 84 -23.20 -10.49 12.95
CA ASN A 84 -23.68 -9.80 11.75
C ASN A 84 -22.61 -9.81 10.63
N GLY A 85 -21.60 -10.66 10.75
CA GLY A 85 -20.46 -10.73 9.84
C GLY A 85 -20.73 -11.39 8.50
N GLN A 86 -21.79 -12.23 8.40
CA GLN A 86 -22.15 -12.85 7.13
C GLN A 86 -22.53 -11.80 6.09
N GLY A 87 -21.90 -11.91 4.92
CA GLY A 87 -22.26 -11.08 3.77
C GLY A 87 -23.57 -11.47 3.13
N PRO A 88 -24.25 -10.54 2.45
CA PRO A 88 -25.37 -10.88 1.57
C PRO A 88 -24.87 -11.50 0.27
N PHE A 89 -23.60 -11.79 0.18
CA PHE A 89 -22.95 -12.24 -1.04
C PHE A 89 -23.33 -13.69 -1.28
N THR A 90 -24.19 -13.91 -2.28
CA THR A 90 -24.40 -15.23 -2.83
C THR A 90 -23.08 -15.63 -3.49
N MET A 91 -22.38 -16.50 -2.82
CA MET A 91 -21.11 -17.04 -3.31
C MET A 91 -21.32 -17.67 -4.69
N GLU A 92 -20.65 -17.11 -5.67
CA GLU A 92 -20.14 -17.97 -6.72
C GLU A 92 -19.11 -18.92 -6.08
N PRO A 93 -19.06 -20.19 -6.50
CA PRO A 93 -18.33 -21.24 -5.78
C PRO A 93 -16.80 -21.03 -5.74
N PHE A 94 -16.29 -19.94 -6.25
CA PHE A 94 -14.84 -19.76 -6.44
C PHE A 94 -14.24 -18.54 -5.76
N GLY A 95 -14.97 -17.70 -5.05
CA GLY A 95 -14.43 -16.64 -4.17
C GLY A 95 -13.07 -16.04 -4.59
N ASP A 96 -12.88 -15.84 -5.90
CA ASP A 96 -11.59 -15.63 -6.55
C ASP A 96 -11.48 -14.15 -6.94
N VAL A 97 -11.18 -13.30 -5.93
CA VAL A 97 -10.94 -11.87 -6.15
C VAL A 97 -9.55 -11.52 -5.65
N THR A 98 -8.66 -11.12 -6.54
CA THR A 98 -7.24 -10.87 -6.26
C THR A 98 -7.00 -10.00 -5.01
N GLN A 99 -7.81 -8.94 -4.82
CA GLN A 99 -7.75 -8.03 -3.68
C GLN A 99 -9.17 -7.75 -3.16
N GLY A 100 -9.83 -8.79 -2.64
CA GLY A 100 -11.27 -8.81 -2.37
C GLY A 100 -11.72 -8.01 -1.14
N SER A 101 -10.85 -7.77 -0.15
CA SER A 101 -11.20 -6.98 1.03
C SER A 101 -10.08 -6.07 1.49
N LEU A 102 -10.45 -5.03 2.25
CA LEU A 102 -9.51 -4.10 2.89
C LEU A 102 -10.10 -3.58 4.20
N ILE A 103 -9.31 -3.62 5.27
CA ILE A 103 -9.68 -3.11 6.59
C ILE A 103 -8.97 -1.77 6.83
N ILE A 104 -9.73 -0.75 7.21
CA ILE A 104 -9.25 0.59 7.46
C ILE A 104 -9.68 1.02 8.87
N PRO A 105 -8.76 1.42 9.77
CA PRO A 105 -9.13 2.02 11.05
C PRO A 105 -9.97 3.28 10.83
N LEU A 106 -11.07 3.44 11.57
CA LEU A 106 -11.89 4.64 11.50
C LEU A 106 -11.20 5.77 12.30
N PRO A 107 -10.81 6.88 11.64
CA PRO A 107 -10.13 7.99 12.31
C PRO A 107 -10.91 8.52 13.51
N GLY A 108 -10.21 8.72 14.63
CA GLY A 108 -10.82 9.19 15.87
C GLY A 108 -11.67 8.17 16.65
N SER A 109 -11.76 6.93 16.17
CA SER A 109 -12.54 5.85 16.77
C SER A 109 -11.69 4.58 16.92
N PRO A 110 -10.95 4.41 18.00
CA PRO A 110 -9.91 3.36 18.11
C PRO A 110 -10.45 1.92 18.06
N GLU A 111 -11.75 1.73 18.32
CA GLU A 111 -12.41 0.42 18.31
C GLU A 111 -13.24 0.17 17.05
N ARG A 112 -13.25 1.12 16.09
CA ARG A 112 -14.06 1.00 14.86
C ARG A 112 -13.20 0.92 13.63
N TYR A 113 -13.70 0.15 12.66
CA TYR A 113 -13.03 -0.12 11.41
C TYR A 113 -14.03 -0.06 10.26
N VAL A 114 -13.64 0.53 9.15
CA VAL A 114 -14.32 0.38 7.87
C VAL A 114 -13.77 -0.87 7.19
N VAL A 115 -14.63 -1.73 6.70
CA VAL A 115 -14.27 -2.90 5.91
C VAL A 115 -14.88 -2.74 4.53
N VAL A 116 -14.03 -2.72 3.52
CA VAL A 116 -14.43 -2.68 2.11
C VAL A 116 -14.31 -4.07 1.53
N HIS A 117 -15.32 -4.52 0.77
CA HIS A 117 -15.31 -5.77 0.02
C HIS A 117 -15.63 -5.52 -1.45
N ILE A 118 -14.88 -6.15 -2.35
CA ILE A 118 -15.27 -6.34 -3.76
C ILE A 118 -15.94 -7.70 -3.88
N HIS A 119 -17.09 -7.74 -4.52
CA HIS A 119 -17.85 -8.95 -4.76
C HIS A 119 -18.54 -8.93 -6.13
N GLY A 120 -18.86 -10.11 -6.65
CA GLY A 120 -19.47 -10.27 -7.96
C GLY A 120 -18.40 -10.37 -9.04
N THR A 121 -18.00 -11.61 -9.38
CA THR A 121 -17.01 -11.88 -10.45
C THR A 121 -17.63 -12.67 -11.58
N THR A 122 -18.96 -12.81 -11.59
CA THR A 122 -19.63 -13.51 -12.68
C THR A 122 -19.73 -12.63 -13.92
N PHE A 123 -19.69 -13.26 -15.09
CA PHE A 123 -19.82 -12.60 -16.39
C PHE A 123 -21.15 -11.84 -16.57
N GLU A 124 -22.10 -12.03 -15.66
CA GLU A 124 -23.45 -11.44 -15.73
C GLU A 124 -23.61 -10.25 -14.76
N ASP A 125 -22.86 -10.23 -13.62
CA ASP A 125 -22.88 -9.15 -12.64
C ASP A 125 -21.51 -8.48 -12.55
N TRP A 126 -21.48 -7.17 -12.80
CA TRP A 126 -20.28 -6.36 -12.64
C TRP A 126 -19.80 -6.38 -11.19
N PRO A 127 -18.48 -6.52 -10.93
CA PRO A 127 -17.96 -6.43 -9.57
C PRO A 127 -18.37 -5.12 -8.91
N LYS A 128 -18.80 -5.20 -7.65
CA LYS A 128 -19.29 -4.09 -6.85
C LYS A 128 -18.45 -3.98 -5.58
N ALA A 129 -18.29 -2.77 -5.08
CA ALA A 129 -17.71 -2.57 -3.76
C ALA A 129 -18.79 -2.21 -2.75
N THR A 130 -18.74 -2.92 -1.61
CA THR A 130 -19.54 -2.61 -0.42
C THR A 130 -18.61 -2.22 0.71
N TYR A 131 -19.08 -1.36 1.59
CA TYR A 131 -18.41 -1.18 2.88
C TYR A 131 -19.36 -1.55 4.03
N SER A 132 -18.76 -1.89 5.16
CA SER A 132 -19.43 -2.07 6.45
C SER A 132 -18.56 -1.52 7.57
N VAL A 133 -19.14 -1.30 8.74
CA VAL A 133 -18.41 -0.85 9.93
C VAL A 133 -18.36 -2.00 10.92
N VAL A 134 -17.14 -2.33 11.39
CA VAL A 134 -16.92 -3.24 12.53
C VAL A 134 -16.66 -2.41 13.76
N ASP A 135 -17.28 -2.79 14.88
CA ASP A 135 -17.09 -2.19 16.20
C ASP A 135 -16.62 -3.27 17.20
N MET A 136 -15.36 -3.14 17.65
CA MET A 136 -14.72 -4.12 18.54
C MET A 136 -15.26 -4.09 19.96
N SER A 137 -16.06 -3.09 20.35
CA SER A 137 -16.74 -3.05 21.65
C SER A 137 -17.94 -4.00 21.73
N LEU A 138 -18.43 -4.47 20.58
CA LEU A 138 -19.57 -5.38 20.50
C LEU A 138 -19.15 -6.84 20.78
N ASP A 139 -20.14 -7.72 20.94
CA ASP A 139 -19.97 -9.16 21.20
C ASP A 139 -18.96 -9.47 22.33
N GLY A 140 -19.06 -8.72 23.43
CA GLY A 140 -18.18 -8.92 24.59
C GLY A 140 -16.69 -8.59 24.33
N GLY A 141 -16.39 -7.79 23.34
CA GLY A 141 -15.03 -7.40 22.95
C GLY A 141 -14.44 -8.25 21.81
N LEU A 142 -15.21 -9.17 21.26
CA LEU A 142 -14.80 -9.96 20.07
C LEU A 142 -15.10 -9.23 18.76
N GLY A 143 -15.89 -8.16 18.83
CA GLY A 143 -16.29 -7.34 17.69
C GLY A 143 -17.49 -7.90 16.92
N ASP A 144 -18.20 -6.99 16.29
CA ASP A 144 -19.30 -7.32 15.39
C ASP A 144 -19.45 -6.27 14.29
N VAL A 145 -20.04 -6.67 13.16
CA VAL A 145 -20.46 -5.74 12.12
C VAL A 145 -21.67 -4.98 12.63
N VAL A 146 -21.58 -3.65 12.66
CA VAL A 146 -22.68 -2.77 13.09
C VAL A 146 -23.92 -3.00 12.21
N PRO A 147 -25.08 -3.40 12.78
CA PRO A 147 -26.27 -3.65 12.00
C PRO A 147 -26.70 -2.44 11.16
N GLY A 148 -26.96 -2.65 9.88
CA GLY A 148 -27.38 -1.59 8.96
C GLY A 148 -26.23 -0.68 8.45
N SER A 149 -24.98 -0.97 8.79
CA SER A 149 -23.83 -0.20 8.28
C SER A 149 -23.34 -0.63 6.90
N ARG A 150 -23.90 -1.70 6.32
CA ARG A 150 -23.44 -2.23 5.04
C ARG A 150 -24.14 -1.56 3.86
N TRP A 151 -23.32 -1.02 2.93
CA TRP A 151 -23.80 -0.31 1.73
C TRP A 151 -22.93 -0.62 0.52
N THR A 152 -23.57 -0.83 -0.64
CA THR A 152 -22.89 -0.79 -1.94
C THR A 152 -22.68 0.67 -2.32
N PHE A 153 -21.44 1.08 -2.63
CA PHE A 153 -21.11 2.47 -2.90
C PHE A 153 -20.57 2.73 -4.31
N THR A 154 -20.08 1.68 -5.00
CA THR A 154 -19.66 1.75 -6.41
C THR A 154 -19.78 0.37 -7.05
N ASP A 155 -19.76 0.30 -8.38
CA ASP A 155 -19.82 -0.92 -9.18
C ASP A 155 -18.92 -0.82 -10.42
N SER A 156 -19.02 -1.80 -11.32
CA SER A 156 -18.25 -1.85 -12.57
C SER A 156 -16.73 -1.90 -12.36
N LEU A 157 -16.28 -2.65 -11.36
CA LEU A 157 -14.90 -2.65 -10.89
C LEU A 157 -14.06 -3.77 -11.49
N THR A 158 -12.74 -3.57 -11.48
CA THR A 158 -11.74 -4.63 -11.54
C THR A 158 -11.56 -5.27 -10.15
N GLU A 159 -10.70 -6.29 -10.03
CA GLU A 159 -10.35 -6.91 -8.74
C GLU A 159 -9.28 -6.12 -7.95
N LYS A 160 -9.11 -4.84 -8.25
CA LYS A 160 -8.06 -4.00 -7.68
C LYS A 160 -8.61 -3.13 -6.56
N LEU A 161 -8.19 -3.43 -5.34
CA LEU A 161 -8.52 -2.69 -4.13
C LEU A 161 -7.25 -2.50 -3.30
N THR A 162 -6.90 -1.27 -2.99
CA THR A 162 -5.76 -0.97 -2.11
C THR A 162 -6.03 0.30 -1.31
N GLY A 163 -5.16 0.65 -0.39
CA GLY A 163 -5.31 1.87 0.38
C GLY A 163 -3.98 2.41 0.90
N THR A 164 -3.99 3.67 1.28
CA THR A 164 -2.85 4.38 1.85
C THR A 164 -3.31 5.43 2.84
N PRO A 165 -2.49 5.81 3.83
CA PRO A 165 -2.77 6.97 4.66
C PRO A 165 -2.88 8.26 3.86
N HIS A 166 -3.78 9.14 4.27
CA HIS A 166 -3.86 10.52 3.79
C HIS A 166 -2.75 11.37 4.43
N SER A 167 -2.20 12.33 3.69
CA SER A 167 -1.12 13.21 4.17
C SER A 167 -1.47 14.08 5.38
N ASN A 168 -2.76 14.17 5.77
CA ASN A 168 -3.16 14.91 6.97
C ASN A 168 -2.80 14.20 8.29
N GLY A 169 -2.30 12.95 8.24
CA GLY A 169 -1.86 12.19 9.40
C GLY A 169 -2.98 11.53 10.21
N SER A 170 -4.19 11.50 9.70
CA SER A 170 -5.39 10.95 10.38
C SER A 170 -6.19 10.03 9.46
N ASP A 171 -6.52 10.49 8.27
CA ASP A 171 -7.47 9.87 7.36
C ASP A 171 -6.78 8.88 6.43
N TYR A 172 -7.57 8.17 5.61
CA TYR A 172 -7.06 7.17 4.68
C TYR A 172 -7.72 7.32 3.32
N TRP A 173 -7.00 6.91 2.28
CA TRP A 173 -7.53 6.69 0.95
C TRP A 173 -7.78 5.20 0.69
N VAL A 174 -8.93 4.90 0.10
CA VAL A 174 -9.25 3.61 -0.53
C VAL A 174 -9.26 3.84 -2.03
N LEU A 175 -8.49 3.05 -2.77
CA LEU A 175 -8.36 3.18 -4.22
C LEU A 175 -8.90 1.94 -4.92
N LEU A 176 -9.78 2.17 -5.88
CA LEU A 176 -10.38 1.19 -6.79
C LEU A 176 -10.10 1.58 -8.24
N HIS A 177 -10.22 0.63 -9.15
CA HIS A 177 -10.11 0.85 -10.60
C HIS A 177 -11.36 0.33 -11.30
N GLU A 178 -11.98 1.17 -12.12
CA GLU A 178 -13.15 0.82 -12.90
C GLU A 178 -12.76 -0.07 -14.10
N TRP A 179 -13.63 -1.02 -14.44
CA TRP A 179 -13.42 -1.93 -15.56
C TRP A 179 -13.92 -1.31 -16.87
N ASP A 180 -13.33 -1.65 -18.00
CA ASP A 180 -13.54 -1.10 -19.34
C ASP A 180 -13.12 0.39 -19.49
N THR A 181 -12.45 0.94 -18.50
CA THR A 181 -11.99 2.33 -18.50
C THR A 181 -10.53 2.44 -18.01
N ASP A 182 -10.02 3.67 -18.01
CA ASP A 182 -8.76 4.09 -17.36
C ASP A 182 -9.04 4.86 -16.06
N GLU A 183 -10.24 4.70 -15.48
CA GLU A 183 -10.69 5.47 -14.32
C GLU A 183 -10.23 4.83 -13.01
N PHE A 184 -9.56 5.63 -12.18
CA PHE A 184 -9.31 5.36 -10.77
C PHE A 184 -10.33 6.10 -9.92
N GLN A 185 -10.83 5.45 -8.88
CA GLN A 185 -11.75 6.01 -7.89
C GLN A 185 -11.10 5.99 -6.51
N ALA A 186 -10.72 7.16 -6.00
CA ALA A 186 -10.15 7.32 -4.67
C ALA A 186 -11.21 7.82 -3.69
N PHE A 187 -11.52 7.01 -2.68
CA PHE A 187 -12.52 7.30 -1.65
C PHE A 187 -11.83 7.67 -0.34
N LEU A 188 -12.26 8.77 0.28
CA LEU A 188 -11.73 9.21 1.57
C LEU A 188 -12.41 8.45 2.71
N VAL A 189 -11.63 7.98 3.67
CA VAL A 189 -12.11 7.49 4.97
C VAL A 189 -11.63 8.46 6.04
N ASP A 190 -12.56 9.20 6.62
CA ASP A 190 -12.32 10.15 7.70
C ASP A 190 -13.05 9.74 8.99
N GLY A 191 -13.07 10.60 10.01
CA GLY A 191 -13.75 10.33 11.28
C GLY A 191 -15.27 10.14 11.20
N THR A 192 -15.89 10.44 10.05
CA THR A 192 -17.34 10.24 9.82
C THR A 192 -17.62 8.93 9.11
N GLY A 193 -16.64 8.29 8.49
CA GLY A 193 -16.75 7.04 7.75
C GLY A 193 -16.12 7.13 6.37
N LEU A 194 -16.59 6.27 5.44
CA LEU A 194 -16.18 6.30 4.04
C LEU A 194 -17.05 7.33 3.29
N ASP A 195 -16.40 8.33 2.69
CA ASP A 195 -17.11 9.22 1.74
C ASP A 195 -17.40 8.44 0.46
N THR A 196 -18.66 8.38 0.05
CA THR A 196 -19.11 7.63 -1.12
C THR A 196 -18.96 8.40 -2.44
N VAL A 197 -18.47 9.65 -2.39
CA VAL A 197 -18.16 10.44 -3.58
C VAL A 197 -16.66 10.38 -3.84
N PRO A 198 -16.20 9.66 -4.88
CA PRO A 198 -14.77 9.51 -5.12
C PRO A 198 -14.13 10.77 -5.73
N VAL A 199 -12.85 10.90 -5.53
CA VAL A 199 -11.99 11.66 -6.44
C VAL A 199 -11.68 10.75 -7.62
N THR A 200 -12.12 11.13 -8.82
CA THR A 200 -11.87 10.36 -10.04
C THR A 200 -10.65 10.87 -10.80
N SER A 201 -9.89 9.95 -11.39
CA SER A 201 -8.73 10.26 -12.23
C SER A 201 -8.71 9.32 -13.43
N HIS A 202 -8.58 9.88 -14.64
CA HIS A 202 -8.37 9.12 -15.87
C HIS A 202 -6.88 9.06 -16.18
N ALA A 203 -6.27 7.87 -16.04
CA ALA A 203 -4.83 7.72 -16.14
C ALA A 203 -4.42 6.32 -16.61
N GLY A 204 -3.45 6.25 -17.53
CA GLY A 204 -2.90 4.99 -18.02
C GLY A 204 -3.69 4.38 -19.16
N SER A 205 -3.72 3.06 -19.20
CA SER A 205 -4.42 2.28 -20.22
C SER A 205 -5.77 1.79 -19.71
N PRO A 206 -6.82 1.77 -20.55
CA PRO A 206 -8.06 1.12 -20.19
C PRO A 206 -7.85 -0.35 -19.85
N HIS A 207 -8.56 -0.85 -18.84
CA HIS A 207 -8.60 -2.27 -18.49
C HIS A 207 -9.71 -2.96 -19.27
N ASP A 208 -9.50 -3.14 -20.58
CA ASP A 208 -10.51 -3.60 -21.51
C ASP A 208 -11.08 -4.97 -21.14
N ARG A 209 -12.38 -5.09 -21.37
CA ARG A 209 -13.13 -6.35 -21.36
C ARG A 209 -13.19 -6.91 -22.75
N ILE A 210 -12.21 -7.73 -23.12
CA ILE A 210 -12.18 -8.36 -24.44
C ILE A 210 -12.79 -9.76 -24.34
N PHE A 211 -14.03 -9.92 -24.78
CA PHE A 211 -14.64 -11.24 -25.00
C PHE A 211 -14.28 -11.77 -26.38
N ILE A 212 -13.16 -12.43 -26.49
CA ILE A 212 -12.84 -13.22 -27.68
C ILE A 212 -12.91 -14.69 -27.26
N LEU A 213 -14.00 -15.36 -27.57
CA LEU A 213 -14.07 -16.82 -27.42
C LEU A 213 -13.06 -17.51 -28.38
N PRO A 214 -12.29 -18.51 -27.94
CA PRO A 214 -12.33 -19.18 -26.64
C PRO A 214 -11.47 -18.52 -25.54
N ASP A 215 -10.68 -17.50 -25.85
CA ASP A 215 -9.74 -16.85 -24.94
C ASP A 215 -10.35 -15.55 -24.41
N GLN A 216 -10.84 -15.58 -23.18
CA GLN A 216 -11.35 -14.40 -22.51
C GLN A 216 -10.17 -13.60 -21.98
N ASN A 217 -9.76 -12.54 -22.66
CA ASN A 217 -8.78 -11.58 -22.17
C ASN A 217 -9.47 -10.59 -21.24
N ASN A 218 -9.43 -10.86 -19.96
CA ASN A 218 -10.01 -9.98 -18.94
C ASN A 218 -8.90 -9.31 -18.15
N ASN A 219 -8.66 -8.02 -18.38
CA ASN A 219 -7.65 -7.23 -17.66
C ASN A 219 -8.09 -6.84 -16.23
N PHE A 220 -8.98 -7.60 -15.59
CA PHE A 220 -9.49 -7.28 -14.26
C PHE A 220 -8.63 -7.85 -13.13
N GLN A 221 -7.99 -9.00 -13.32
CA GLN A 221 -7.13 -9.66 -12.33
C GLN A 221 -5.76 -8.99 -12.22
N GLY A 222 -5.01 -9.36 -11.18
CA GLY A 222 -3.68 -8.86 -10.88
C GLY A 222 -3.66 -7.77 -9.82
N GLN A 223 -2.50 -7.58 -9.21
CA GLN A 223 -2.36 -6.71 -8.04
C GLN A 223 -2.21 -5.24 -8.40
N MET A 224 -2.69 -4.38 -7.49
CA MET A 224 -2.43 -2.95 -7.44
C MET A 224 -1.89 -2.59 -6.05
N LYS A 225 -0.75 -1.91 -5.99
CA LYS A 225 -0.03 -1.66 -4.73
C LYS A 225 0.41 -0.20 -4.63
N PHE A 226 0.28 0.36 -3.44
CA PHE A 226 0.97 1.60 -3.09
C PHE A 226 2.44 1.32 -2.72
N SER A 227 3.32 2.27 -2.98
CA SER A 227 4.64 2.31 -2.33
C SER A 227 4.49 2.56 -0.82
N MET A 228 5.55 2.29 -0.03
CA MET A 228 5.55 2.62 1.41
C MET A 228 5.33 4.11 1.68
N SER A 229 5.73 5.00 0.76
CA SER A 229 5.49 6.44 0.89
C SER A 229 4.04 6.85 0.62
N GLY A 230 3.24 5.99 -0.04
CA GLY A 230 1.90 6.34 -0.51
C GLY A 230 1.86 7.25 -1.74
N GLU A 231 3.02 7.66 -2.28
CA GLU A 231 3.11 8.62 -3.40
C GLU A 231 3.11 7.95 -4.78
N ARG A 232 3.28 6.64 -4.84
CA ARG A 232 3.30 5.87 -6.10
C ARG A 232 2.36 4.70 -6.03
N ILE A 233 1.78 4.37 -7.18
CA ILE A 233 0.95 3.20 -7.40
C ILE A 233 1.57 2.39 -8.53
N ALA A 234 1.65 1.08 -8.34
CA ALA A 234 1.97 0.16 -9.43
C ALA A 234 0.84 -0.85 -9.57
N LEU A 235 0.49 -1.19 -10.79
CA LEU A 235 -0.49 -2.23 -11.08
C LEU A 235 -0.03 -3.17 -12.18
N SER A 236 -0.53 -4.39 -12.12
CA SER A 236 -0.39 -5.41 -13.15
C SER A 236 -1.75 -5.93 -13.56
N THR A 237 -1.87 -6.44 -14.79
CA THR A 237 -3.06 -7.16 -15.24
C THR A 237 -2.69 -8.57 -15.64
N SER A 238 -3.45 -9.55 -15.17
CA SER A 238 -3.35 -10.93 -15.61
C SER A 238 -4.53 -11.26 -16.52
N ASN A 239 -4.22 -11.77 -17.70
CA ASN A 239 -5.21 -12.27 -18.62
C ASN A 239 -5.44 -13.74 -18.32
N GLY A 240 -6.62 -14.11 -17.83
CA GLY A 240 -6.97 -15.49 -17.45
C GLY A 240 -7.07 -16.49 -18.59
N GLY A 241 -6.72 -16.12 -19.85
CA GLY A 241 -6.78 -16.99 -21.03
C GLY A 241 -5.70 -18.08 -21.04
N ALA A 242 -5.95 -19.16 -21.77
CA ALA A 242 -5.02 -20.29 -21.91
C ALA A 242 -3.71 -19.94 -22.65
N GLN A 243 -3.69 -18.84 -23.38
CA GLN A 243 -2.52 -18.37 -24.14
C GLN A 243 -1.92 -17.13 -23.48
N PRO A 244 -0.58 -16.99 -23.44
CA PRO A 244 0.06 -15.77 -22.99
C PRO A 244 -0.42 -14.57 -23.82
N ALA A 245 -1.00 -13.58 -23.16
CA ALA A 245 -1.42 -12.34 -23.77
C ALA A 245 -0.70 -11.15 -23.12
N PRO A 246 -0.47 -10.05 -23.84
CA PRO A 246 0.15 -8.87 -23.28
C PRO A 246 -0.57 -8.40 -22.01
N SER A 247 0.19 -8.11 -20.97
CA SER A 247 -0.30 -7.54 -19.71
C SER A 247 -0.02 -6.04 -19.67
N ILE A 248 -0.90 -5.33 -18.99
CA ILE A 248 -0.66 -3.94 -18.61
C ILE A 248 0.14 -3.98 -17.30
N VAL A 249 1.33 -3.39 -17.30
CA VAL A 249 2.13 -3.13 -16.09
C VAL A 249 2.47 -1.66 -16.11
N GLN A 250 1.94 -0.90 -15.14
CA GLN A 250 2.03 0.55 -15.14
C GLN A 250 2.38 1.11 -13.77
N LEU A 251 3.05 2.25 -13.78
CA LEU A 251 3.41 3.05 -12.62
C LEU A 251 2.69 4.39 -12.71
N PHE A 252 2.20 4.86 -11.57
CA PHE A 252 1.49 6.13 -11.43
C PHE A 252 2.04 6.90 -10.24
N ASP A 253 1.90 8.22 -10.29
CA ASP A 253 2.06 9.10 -9.13
C ASP A 253 0.71 9.26 -8.45
N PHE A 254 0.70 9.36 -7.12
CA PHE A 254 -0.49 9.59 -6.32
C PHE A 254 -0.28 10.79 -5.41
N ASP A 255 -1.21 11.73 -5.48
CA ASP A 255 -1.26 12.86 -4.54
C ASP A 255 -2.09 12.47 -3.32
N ASP A 256 -1.43 12.09 -2.25
CA ASP A 256 -2.04 11.64 -1.00
C ASP A 256 -2.79 12.75 -0.23
N MET A 257 -2.71 13.98 -0.69
CA MET A 257 -3.49 15.10 -0.16
C MET A 257 -4.82 15.26 -0.89
N THR A 258 -4.85 14.99 -2.18
CA THR A 258 -6.04 15.26 -3.03
C THR A 258 -6.71 13.99 -3.54
N GLY A 259 -6.06 12.83 -3.45
CA GLY A 259 -6.55 11.56 -4.00
C GLY A 259 -6.39 11.43 -5.53
N GLN A 260 -5.70 12.36 -6.19
CA GLN A 260 -5.50 12.33 -7.64
C GLN A 260 -4.44 11.32 -8.04
N VAL A 261 -4.71 10.58 -9.13
CA VAL A 261 -3.79 9.64 -9.76
C VAL A 261 -3.27 10.26 -11.07
N GLY A 262 -1.96 10.26 -11.25
CA GLY A 262 -1.29 10.71 -12.48
C GLY A 262 -0.51 9.57 -13.15
N TYR A 263 -0.70 9.39 -14.47
CA TYR A 263 0.08 8.40 -15.22
C TYR A 263 1.56 8.78 -15.28
N ARG A 264 2.43 7.82 -14.96
CA ARG A 264 3.87 8.00 -15.03
C ARG A 264 4.52 7.24 -16.19
N MET A 265 4.32 5.93 -16.25
CA MET A 265 4.93 5.11 -17.30
C MET A 265 4.31 3.71 -17.41
N THR A 266 4.54 3.08 -18.57
CA THR A 266 4.26 1.65 -18.80
C THR A 266 5.56 0.86 -18.87
N PHE A 267 5.57 -0.34 -18.29
CA PHE A 267 6.65 -1.32 -18.43
C PHE A 267 6.30 -2.29 -19.56
N PRO A 268 6.99 -2.24 -20.71
CA PRO A 268 6.64 -3.04 -21.86
C PRO A 268 7.15 -4.49 -21.75
N GLY A 269 6.57 -5.36 -22.57
CA GLY A 269 7.05 -6.74 -22.76
C GLY A 269 6.71 -7.68 -21.61
N HIS A 270 5.64 -7.40 -20.89
CA HIS A 270 5.05 -8.31 -19.92
C HIS A 270 3.89 -9.10 -20.51
N SER A 271 3.69 -10.30 -19.99
CA SER A 271 2.62 -11.20 -20.36
C SER A 271 2.13 -11.96 -19.13
N ARG A 272 0.81 -12.07 -18.95
CA ARG A 272 0.16 -12.71 -17.80
C ARG A 272 0.79 -12.31 -16.45
N SER A 273 1.03 -11.01 -16.27
CA SER A 273 1.61 -10.49 -15.02
C SER A 273 0.55 -10.45 -13.94
N TYR A 274 0.84 -11.04 -12.79
CA TYR A 274 -0.11 -11.11 -11.68
C TYR A 274 0.36 -10.32 -10.46
N GLY A 275 1.49 -10.71 -9.88
CA GLY A 275 2.06 -10.05 -8.70
C GLY A 275 2.85 -8.79 -9.06
N ILE A 276 2.69 -7.77 -8.23
CA ILE A 276 3.49 -6.55 -8.28
C ILE A 276 3.75 -6.04 -6.86
N GLU A 277 4.99 -5.64 -6.56
CA GLU A 277 5.33 -5.13 -5.24
C GLU A 277 6.54 -4.19 -5.27
N PHE A 278 6.47 -3.14 -4.46
CA PHE A 278 7.60 -2.24 -4.22
C PHE A 278 8.53 -2.79 -3.15
N SER A 279 9.83 -2.51 -3.26
CA SER A 279 10.75 -2.65 -2.14
C SER A 279 10.41 -1.73 -0.97
N GLY A 280 10.99 -2.00 0.21
CA GLY A 280 10.69 -1.26 1.43
C GLY A 280 11.02 0.23 1.35
N ASP A 281 12.12 0.58 0.68
CA ASP A 281 12.54 1.96 0.44
C ASP A 281 11.91 2.58 -0.82
N GLY A 282 11.12 1.81 -1.59
CA GLY A 282 10.48 2.23 -2.83
C GLY A 282 11.42 2.39 -4.02
N SER A 283 12.69 1.97 -3.89
CA SER A 283 13.69 2.08 -4.96
C SER A 283 13.57 0.98 -6.02
N LYS A 284 12.89 -0.12 -5.73
CA LYS A 284 12.69 -1.24 -6.65
C LYS A 284 11.22 -1.56 -6.84
N LEU A 285 10.90 -2.09 -8.01
CA LEU A 285 9.60 -2.67 -8.34
C LEU A 285 9.81 -4.09 -8.85
N TYR A 286 9.07 -5.03 -8.28
CA TYR A 286 9.07 -6.42 -8.69
C TYR A 286 7.78 -6.74 -9.44
N VAL A 287 7.89 -7.50 -10.52
CA VAL A 287 6.76 -7.90 -11.38
C VAL A 287 6.88 -9.39 -11.69
N SER A 288 5.88 -10.17 -11.30
CA SER A 288 5.80 -11.59 -11.64
C SER A 288 4.95 -11.82 -12.88
N GLY A 289 5.22 -12.92 -13.59
CA GLY A 289 4.41 -13.29 -14.75
C GLY A 289 4.87 -14.55 -15.45
N ILE A 290 4.18 -14.84 -16.53
CA ILE A 290 4.43 -15.95 -17.42
C ILE A 290 4.47 -15.43 -18.86
N ASP A 291 5.45 -15.81 -19.63
CA ASP A 291 5.45 -15.62 -21.08
C ASP A 291 5.36 -16.97 -21.83
N SER A 292 5.55 -16.98 -23.13
CA SER A 292 5.40 -18.19 -23.97
C SER A 292 6.47 -19.26 -23.69
N VAL A 293 7.54 -18.96 -22.97
CA VAL A 293 8.70 -19.82 -22.79
C VAL A 293 9.11 -20.02 -21.34
N GLU A 294 8.80 -19.05 -20.47
CA GLU A 294 9.25 -19.08 -19.08
C GLU A 294 8.32 -18.38 -18.09
N HIS A 295 8.37 -18.82 -16.85
CA HIS A 295 7.88 -18.10 -15.68
C HIS A 295 8.96 -17.13 -15.24
N TYR A 296 8.58 -15.93 -14.83
CA TYR A 296 9.57 -14.90 -14.50
C TYR A 296 9.23 -14.04 -13.28
N LEU A 297 10.26 -13.52 -12.67
CA LEU A 297 10.21 -12.39 -11.75
C LEU A 297 11.22 -11.35 -12.23
N ASP A 298 10.73 -10.20 -12.59
CA ASP A 298 11.53 -9.07 -13.03
C ASP A 298 11.63 -8.00 -11.95
N GLN A 299 12.79 -7.35 -11.85
CA GLN A 299 13.05 -6.20 -11.00
C GLN A 299 13.32 -4.97 -11.87
N TYR A 300 12.82 -3.81 -11.45
CA TYR A 300 13.12 -2.51 -12.03
C TYR A 300 13.72 -1.59 -10.98
N ASP A 301 14.66 -0.73 -11.39
CA ASP A 301 15.26 0.30 -10.55
C ASP A 301 14.49 1.62 -10.68
N LEU A 302 13.64 1.93 -9.70
CA LEU A 302 12.86 3.17 -9.63
C LEU A 302 13.64 4.35 -9.05
N GLY A 303 14.87 4.13 -8.60
CA GLY A 303 15.77 5.19 -8.13
C GLY A 303 16.39 6.01 -9.27
N LEU A 304 16.16 5.60 -10.52
CA LEU A 304 16.60 6.33 -11.70
C LEU A 304 15.62 7.48 -12.05
N ASP A 305 16.16 8.60 -12.52
CA ASP A 305 15.37 9.81 -12.77
C ASP A 305 14.56 9.78 -14.08
N ASP A 306 15.02 8.99 -15.06
CA ASP A 306 14.43 8.93 -16.39
C ASP A 306 13.62 7.66 -16.62
N THR A 307 12.41 7.78 -17.15
CA THR A 307 11.50 6.65 -17.41
C THR A 307 12.09 5.62 -18.38
N THR A 308 12.84 6.06 -19.39
CA THR A 308 13.56 5.16 -20.31
C THR A 308 14.67 4.41 -19.60
N ALA A 309 15.40 5.07 -18.71
CA ALA A 309 16.41 4.41 -17.87
C ALA A 309 15.76 3.38 -16.92
N ILE A 310 14.62 3.72 -16.31
CA ILE A 310 13.85 2.78 -15.48
C ILE A 310 13.41 1.55 -16.31
N GLN A 311 12.84 1.75 -17.50
CA GLN A 311 12.46 0.62 -18.38
C GLN A 311 13.65 -0.27 -18.74
N ASN A 312 14.78 0.33 -19.06
CA ASN A 312 16.01 -0.37 -19.45
C ASN A 312 16.74 -1.03 -18.26
N SER A 313 16.36 -0.70 -17.02
CA SER A 313 16.91 -1.33 -15.80
C SER A 313 16.33 -2.72 -15.51
N ARG A 314 15.40 -3.21 -16.34
CA ARG A 314 14.79 -4.53 -16.17
C ARG A 314 15.84 -5.59 -15.96
N ASP A 315 15.81 -6.25 -14.82
CA ASP A 315 16.65 -7.38 -14.46
C ASP A 315 15.77 -8.58 -14.10
N ARG A 316 15.99 -9.71 -14.77
CA ARG A 316 15.24 -10.95 -14.52
C ARG A 316 15.88 -11.72 -13.39
N VAL A 317 15.38 -11.51 -12.17
CA VAL A 317 15.92 -12.13 -10.96
C VAL A 317 15.50 -13.60 -10.77
N TYR A 318 14.47 -14.04 -11.49
CA TYR A 318 14.04 -15.43 -11.58
C TYR A 318 13.55 -15.76 -12.99
N SER A 319 13.91 -16.95 -13.46
CA SER A 319 13.44 -17.51 -14.71
C SER A 319 13.37 -19.02 -14.59
N TYR A 320 12.26 -19.59 -15.00
CA TYR A 320 12.08 -21.03 -15.09
C TYR A 320 11.41 -21.40 -16.42
N GLN A 321 12.14 -22.12 -17.26
CA GLN A 321 11.61 -22.61 -18.53
C GLN A 321 10.75 -23.84 -18.26
N TYR A 322 9.48 -23.80 -18.68
CA TYR A 322 8.60 -24.94 -18.55
C TYR A 322 8.49 -25.73 -19.86
N PRO A 323 8.81 -27.03 -19.85
CA PRO A 323 8.71 -27.86 -21.05
C PRO A 323 7.27 -28.33 -21.31
N GLY A 324 6.33 -27.40 -21.43
CA GLY A 324 4.96 -27.71 -21.89
C GLY A 324 3.93 -28.07 -20.82
N ASP A 325 4.25 -27.99 -19.53
CA ASP A 325 3.26 -28.11 -18.44
C ASP A 325 2.93 -26.74 -17.85
N PRO A 326 1.77 -26.14 -18.16
CA PRO A 326 1.39 -24.83 -17.63
C PRO A 326 1.02 -24.86 -16.14
N ASN A 327 0.98 -26.02 -15.49
CA ASN A 327 0.62 -26.19 -14.08
C ASN A 327 1.85 -26.24 -13.15
N ILE A 328 3.02 -25.87 -13.65
CA ILE A 328 4.22 -25.76 -12.82
C ILE A 328 4.20 -24.42 -12.09
N ASP A 329 4.62 -24.44 -10.83
CA ASP A 329 4.72 -23.29 -9.94
C ASP A 329 5.42 -22.10 -10.56
N TRP A 330 4.75 -20.96 -10.60
CA TRP A 330 5.31 -19.69 -11.05
C TRP A 330 5.12 -18.59 -9.99
N PRO A 331 5.93 -17.52 -10.00
CA PRO A 331 5.78 -16.43 -9.05
C PRO A 331 4.40 -15.80 -9.18
N GLY A 332 3.59 -15.93 -8.13
CA GLY A 332 2.23 -15.40 -8.08
C GLY A 332 2.17 -14.02 -7.44
N ALA A 333 1.24 -13.86 -6.49
CA ALA A 333 1.08 -12.64 -5.72
C ALA A 333 2.31 -12.33 -4.88
N MET A 334 2.53 -11.05 -4.60
CA MET A 334 3.62 -10.57 -3.74
C MET A 334 3.10 -9.60 -2.69
N VAL A 335 3.77 -9.59 -1.54
CA VAL A 335 3.50 -8.63 -0.47
C VAL A 335 4.77 -8.30 0.32
N LEU A 336 4.99 -7.01 0.55
CA LEU A 336 6.01 -6.52 1.47
C LEU A 336 5.53 -6.72 2.91
N ALA A 337 6.25 -7.52 3.68
CA ALA A 337 5.92 -7.86 5.05
C ALA A 337 6.47 -6.86 6.07
N PRO A 338 5.97 -6.90 7.34
CA PRO A 338 6.48 -6.05 8.41
C PRO A 338 7.96 -6.24 8.75
N ASP A 339 8.55 -7.36 8.37
CA ASP A 339 9.99 -7.64 8.56
C ASP A 339 10.88 -7.05 7.44
N GLY A 340 10.28 -6.34 6.46
CA GLY A 340 10.97 -5.69 5.36
C GLY A 340 11.30 -6.60 4.18
N ARG A 341 10.87 -7.86 4.21
CA ARG A 341 11.03 -8.82 3.12
C ARG A 341 9.79 -8.84 2.23
N ILE A 342 9.97 -9.25 0.96
CA ILE A 342 8.83 -9.53 0.09
C ILE A 342 8.61 -11.04 0.07
N TYR A 343 7.39 -11.44 0.41
CA TYR A 343 6.94 -12.82 0.30
C TYR A 343 6.17 -13.01 -0.99
N LEU A 344 6.29 -14.19 -1.60
CA LEU A 344 5.61 -14.50 -2.84
C LEU A 344 4.94 -15.88 -2.78
N THR A 345 3.77 -15.97 -3.44
CA THR A 345 3.05 -17.22 -3.59
C THR A 345 3.60 -18.00 -4.78
N HIS A 346 3.37 -19.30 -4.76
CA HIS A 346 3.50 -20.15 -5.93
C HIS A 346 2.11 -20.28 -6.57
N HIS A 347 1.93 -19.69 -7.74
CA HIS A 347 0.63 -19.65 -8.39
C HIS A 347 0.28 -21.03 -9.00
N PHE A 348 -1.00 -21.40 -8.94
CA PHE A 348 -1.57 -22.69 -9.39
C PHE A 348 -1.11 -23.96 -8.65
N SER A 349 -0.25 -23.87 -7.65
CA SER A 349 0.04 -25.05 -6.85
C SER A 349 -0.46 -24.89 -5.43
N SER A 350 -1.14 -25.91 -4.93
CA SER A 350 -1.36 -26.06 -3.50
C SER A 350 -0.03 -26.47 -2.88
N THR A 351 0.74 -25.49 -2.41
CA THR A 351 2.09 -25.72 -1.89
C THR A 351 2.17 -25.42 -0.40
N HIS A 352 3.06 -26.12 0.26
CA HIS A 352 3.45 -25.83 1.64
C HIS A 352 4.64 -24.87 1.74
N TRP A 353 5.00 -24.21 0.66
CA TRP A 353 6.15 -23.33 0.62
C TRP A 353 5.79 -21.93 0.14
N MET A 354 6.48 -20.95 0.71
CA MET A 354 6.48 -19.55 0.24
C MET A 354 7.87 -19.17 -0.24
N GLY A 355 7.91 -18.39 -1.30
CA GLY A 355 9.13 -17.71 -1.74
C GLY A 355 9.36 -16.43 -0.92
N VAL A 356 10.62 -16.03 -0.80
CA VAL A 356 11.04 -14.81 -0.09
C VAL A 356 12.13 -14.08 -0.88
N ILE A 357 11.97 -12.78 -1.01
CA ILE A 357 13.05 -11.85 -1.41
C ILE A 357 13.59 -11.23 -0.13
N ASP A 358 14.80 -11.63 0.27
CA ASP A 358 15.37 -11.33 1.59
C ASP A 358 15.88 -9.88 1.71
N HIS A 359 16.36 -9.32 0.59
CA HIS A 359 16.91 -7.95 0.51
C HIS A 359 16.30 -7.17 -0.65
N PRO A 360 14.99 -6.81 -0.59
CA PRO A 360 14.26 -6.30 -1.75
C PRO A 360 14.77 -4.94 -2.27
N ASP A 361 15.50 -4.18 -1.47
CA ASP A 361 16.10 -2.91 -1.90
C ASP A 361 17.40 -3.10 -2.72
N SER A 362 17.93 -4.34 -2.80
CA SER A 362 19.18 -4.66 -3.49
C SER A 362 18.95 -4.96 -4.97
N ASN A 363 19.97 -4.65 -5.82
CA ASN A 363 19.91 -4.85 -7.27
C ASN A 363 20.09 -6.31 -7.67
N GLY A 364 19.29 -6.76 -8.60
CA GLY A 364 19.43 -8.04 -9.29
C GLY A 364 19.46 -9.21 -8.33
N VAL A 365 20.38 -10.15 -8.55
CA VAL A 365 20.52 -11.36 -7.71
C VAL A 365 20.87 -11.07 -6.25
N ALA A 366 21.39 -9.87 -5.95
CA ALA A 366 21.67 -9.46 -4.57
C ALA A 366 20.39 -9.22 -3.75
N CYS A 367 19.21 -9.17 -4.39
CA CYS A 367 17.91 -9.15 -3.70
C CYS A 367 17.67 -10.43 -2.88
N GLY A 368 18.43 -11.50 -3.14
CA GLY A 368 18.41 -12.71 -2.33
C GLY A 368 17.10 -13.49 -2.43
N LEU A 369 16.58 -13.70 -3.65
CA LEU A 369 15.38 -14.53 -3.84
C LEU A 369 15.66 -15.98 -3.45
N LEU A 370 14.83 -16.48 -2.54
CA LEU A 370 14.78 -17.88 -2.09
C LEU A 370 13.40 -18.44 -2.45
N TRP A 371 13.36 -19.40 -3.39
CA TRP A 371 12.10 -19.90 -3.95
C TRP A 371 11.27 -20.67 -2.90
N ASN A 372 11.84 -21.61 -2.18
CA ASN A 372 11.20 -22.37 -1.12
C ASN A 372 11.82 -21.97 0.23
N ALA A 373 11.52 -20.77 0.71
CA ALA A 373 12.17 -20.19 1.87
C ALA A 373 11.46 -20.48 3.20
N LEU A 374 10.13 -20.46 3.18
CA LEU A 374 9.31 -20.64 4.38
C LEU A 374 8.41 -21.86 4.20
N ASP A 375 8.61 -22.88 5.06
CA ASP A 375 7.72 -24.04 5.17
C ASP A 375 6.51 -23.66 6.04
N ILE A 376 5.33 -23.70 5.45
CA ILE A 376 4.04 -23.37 6.09
C ILE A 376 3.22 -24.62 6.43
N SER A 377 3.83 -25.82 6.37
CA SER A 377 3.14 -27.07 6.70
C SER A 377 2.53 -27.07 8.11
N PRO A 378 1.34 -27.64 8.33
CA PRO A 378 0.48 -28.36 7.40
C PRO A 378 -0.42 -27.47 6.55
N GLY A 379 -0.34 -26.14 6.69
CA GLY A 379 -1.13 -25.18 5.92
C GLY A 379 -0.79 -25.24 4.43
N VAL A 380 -1.73 -24.81 3.61
CA VAL A 380 -1.61 -24.78 2.16
C VAL A 380 -1.91 -23.37 1.67
N LEU A 381 -1.01 -22.82 0.89
CA LEU A 381 -1.22 -21.53 0.26
C LEU A 381 -2.01 -21.70 -1.03
N ILE A 382 -3.03 -20.86 -1.20
CA ILE A 382 -3.90 -20.82 -2.37
C ILE A 382 -3.83 -19.38 -2.92
N HIS A 383 -3.27 -19.19 -4.08
CA HIS A 383 -3.24 -17.99 -4.94
C HIS A 383 -2.73 -16.67 -4.35
N SER A 384 -3.34 -16.04 -3.32
CA SER A 384 -3.01 -14.66 -2.95
C SER A 384 -2.67 -14.43 -1.48
N PHE A 385 -2.27 -13.20 -1.17
CA PHE A 385 -1.93 -12.71 0.17
C PHE A 385 -3.01 -11.86 0.79
N CYS A 386 -2.85 -11.56 2.10
CA CYS A 386 -3.62 -10.53 2.76
C CYS A 386 -3.46 -9.19 2.04
N ASN A 387 -4.59 -8.54 1.77
CA ASN A 387 -4.61 -7.16 1.31
C ASN A 387 -4.64 -6.24 2.52
N GLN A 388 -3.59 -5.45 2.70
CA GLN A 388 -3.40 -4.60 3.88
C GLN A 388 -2.84 -3.24 3.47
N ILE A 389 -3.21 -2.21 4.21
CA ILE A 389 -2.51 -0.92 4.13
C ILE A 389 -1.10 -1.12 4.67
N LYS A 390 -0.08 -0.73 3.91
CA LYS A 390 1.33 -0.98 4.28
C LYS A 390 1.75 -0.30 5.57
N HIS A 391 1.17 0.86 5.89
CA HIS A 391 1.37 1.55 7.16
C HIS A 391 0.09 2.30 7.56
N TYR A 392 -0.09 2.57 8.85
CA TYR A 392 -1.26 3.22 9.43
C TYR A 392 -0.86 4.45 10.26
N HIS A 393 -1.80 5.34 10.54
CA HIS A 393 -1.57 6.51 11.42
C HIS A 393 -1.70 6.14 12.91
N ASP A 394 -0.90 5.21 13.40
CA ASP A 394 -1.11 4.58 14.69
C ASP A 394 -0.33 5.17 15.86
N SER A 395 0.47 6.19 15.62
CA SER A 395 1.23 6.82 16.68
C SER A 395 0.85 8.28 16.81
N PRO A 396 0.47 8.74 18.00
CA PRO A 396 0.42 10.17 18.28
C PRO A 396 1.80 10.86 18.12
N PHE A 397 2.86 10.05 17.89
CA PHE A 397 4.24 10.50 17.64
C PHE A 397 4.81 10.02 16.29
N ALA A 398 4.08 9.20 15.54
CA ALA A 398 4.39 8.86 14.16
C ALA A 398 3.63 9.79 13.20
N ALA A 399 3.70 11.07 13.40
CA ALA A 399 3.95 11.85 12.22
C ALA A 399 5.23 11.25 11.66
N SER A 400 5.13 10.40 10.63
CA SER A 400 6.28 10.05 9.86
C SER A 400 6.83 11.38 9.39
N VAL A 401 7.86 11.85 10.06
CA VAL A 401 8.77 12.78 9.41
C VAL A 401 9.29 11.93 8.27
N ARG A 402 8.56 11.94 7.14
CA ARG A 402 9.14 11.50 5.87
C ARG A 402 10.51 12.16 5.89
N PRO A 403 11.61 11.42 5.71
CA PRO A 403 12.88 12.08 5.59
C PRO A 403 12.65 13.10 4.47
N ILE A 404 12.53 14.36 4.86
CA ILE A 404 12.49 15.47 3.93
C ILE A 404 13.85 15.36 3.31
N THR A 405 13.95 14.76 2.13
CA THR A 405 15.16 14.87 1.33
C THR A 405 15.20 16.34 0.95
N PRO A 406 16.06 17.14 1.59
CA PRO A 406 16.18 18.53 1.21
C PRO A 406 16.54 18.53 -0.27
N ARG A 407 15.79 19.24 -1.10
CA ARG A 407 16.29 19.51 -2.44
C ARG A 407 17.70 20.07 -2.25
N PRO A 408 18.76 19.50 -2.84
CA PRO A 408 20.10 20.01 -2.68
C PRO A 408 20.08 21.49 -3.05
N GLY A 409 20.33 22.35 -2.08
CA GLY A 409 20.35 23.78 -2.28
C GLY A 409 19.31 24.64 -1.56
N LEU A 410 18.18 24.07 -1.05
CA LEU A 410 17.24 24.88 -0.23
C LEU A 410 17.76 25.01 1.20
N ASN A 411 17.99 26.24 1.65
CA ASN A 411 18.43 26.55 3.01
C ASN A 411 17.58 27.67 3.63
N LEU A 412 17.25 27.52 4.90
CA LEU A 412 16.49 28.51 5.65
C LEU A 412 17.38 29.18 6.69
N TRP A 413 17.50 30.51 6.60
CA TRP A 413 18.38 31.25 7.52
C TRP A 413 17.77 32.62 7.90
N PRO A 414 17.82 33.04 9.20
CA PRO A 414 18.24 32.24 10.35
C PRO A 414 17.25 31.11 10.68
N ASN A 415 17.76 30.04 11.28
CA ASN A 415 16.93 28.95 11.81
C ASN A 415 17.58 28.46 13.13
N PRO A 416 17.04 28.78 14.32
CA PRO A 416 15.68 29.26 14.63
C PRO A 416 15.35 30.66 14.10
N ILE A 417 14.04 30.86 13.84
CA ILE A 417 13.47 32.09 13.30
C ILE A 417 12.77 32.87 14.40
N ASP A 418 13.16 34.13 14.61
CA ASP A 418 12.48 34.99 15.59
C ASP A 418 11.34 35.82 14.93
N ALA A 419 11.55 36.33 13.72
CA ALA A 419 10.55 37.13 12.99
C ALA A 419 10.54 36.85 11.48
N TYR A 420 11.70 36.78 10.86
CA TYR A 420 11.88 36.59 9.42
C TYR A 420 13.00 35.59 9.15
N ALA A 421 12.87 34.86 8.06
CA ALA A 421 13.93 34.01 7.52
C ALA A 421 13.99 34.12 6.00
N TRP A 422 15.17 33.95 5.46
CA TRP A 422 15.40 33.84 4.03
C TRP A 422 15.48 32.37 3.64
N LEU A 423 14.62 31.96 2.70
CA LEU A 423 14.68 30.65 2.06
C LEU A 423 15.53 30.78 0.81
N ASP A 424 16.76 30.28 0.86
CA ASP A 424 17.75 30.31 -0.23
C ASP A 424 17.63 29.07 -1.13
N GLY A 425 18.22 29.15 -2.34
CA GLY A 425 18.20 28.04 -3.30
C GLY A 425 16.93 27.98 -4.17
N VAL A 426 16.11 29.02 -4.15
CA VAL A 426 14.89 29.13 -4.98
C VAL A 426 15.24 29.80 -6.31
N ALA A 427 15.34 28.99 -7.38
CA ALA A 427 15.67 29.50 -8.72
C ALA A 427 14.47 30.10 -9.45
N GLU A 428 13.26 29.83 -8.98
CA GLU A 428 12.01 30.27 -9.59
C GLU A 428 11.77 31.76 -9.36
N ARG A 429 11.24 32.43 -10.37
CA ARG A 429 10.81 33.83 -10.32
C ARG A 429 9.30 33.93 -10.44
N GLY A 430 8.68 34.81 -9.68
CA GLY A 430 7.23 35.04 -9.71
C GLY A 430 6.52 34.52 -8.48
N ALA A 431 5.22 34.26 -8.65
CA ALA A 431 4.36 33.83 -7.56
C ALA A 431 4.65 32.36 -7.19
N LEU A 432 4.95 32.15 -5.92
CA LEU A 432 5.17 30.83 -5.30
C LEU A 432 4.20 30.68 -4.15
N GLN A 433 3.81 29.46 -3.83
CA GLN A 433 2.99 29.15 -2.67
C GLN A 433 3.87 28.55 -1.57
N VAL A 434 3.70 29.02 -0.36
CA VAL A 434 4.41 28.51 0.82
C VAL A 434 3.39 28.01 1.84
N ARG A 435 3.52 26.74 2.22
CA ARG A 435 2.70 26.10 3.26
C ARG A 435 3.55 25.80 4.47
N TRP A 436 3.03 26.21 5.62
CA TRP A 436 3.60 25.88 6.91
C TRP A 436 2.78 24.76 7.54
N ARG A 437 3.43 23.68 7.88
CA ARG A 437 2.79 22.56 8.59
C ARG A 437 3.38 22.44 9.98
N ASP A 438 2.51 22.22 10.98
CA ASP A 438 2.93 21.93 12.33
C ASP A 438 3.53 20.52 12.47
N ALA A 439 3.96 20.16 13.68
CA ALA A 439 4.51 18.83 13.97
C ALA A 439 3.50 17.67 13.78
N ALA A 440 2.20 17.99 13.72
CA ALA A 440 1.14 17.05 13.41
C ALA A 440 0.81 16.99 11.89
N GLY A 441 1.58 17.69 11.05
CA GLY A 441 1.37 17.74 9.59
C GLY A 441 0.24 18.66 9.14
N ARG A 442 -0.50 19.31 10.06
CA ARG A 442 -1.62 20.19 9.71
C ARG A 442 -1.10 21.49 9.10
N VAL A 443 -1.73 21.92 8.01
CA VAL A 443 -1.44 23.24 7.42
C VAL A 443 -1.92 24.31 8.41
N VAL A 444 -0.99 25.05 8.99
CA VAL A 444 -1.25 26.16 9.92
C VAL A 444 -1.17 27.50 9.21
N ARG A 445 -0.56 27.54 8.04
CA ARG A 445 -0.48 28.72 7.20
C ARG A 445 -0.22 28.33 5.75
N ASP A 446 -0.93 29.00 4.85
CA ASP A 446 -0.77 28.86 3.39
C ASP A 446 -0.76 30.28 2.81
N GLU A 447 0.32 30.65 2.15
CA GLU A 447 0.51 32.02 1.67
C GLU A 447 1.22 32.06 0.33
N GLN A 448 0.90 33.08 -0.46
CA GLN A 448 1.59 33.36 -1.71
C GLN A 448 2.75 34.31 -1.45
N VAL A 449 3.93 33.96 -1.97
CA VAL A 449 5.16 34.74 -1.86
C VAL A 449 5.75 34.95 -3.26
N TYR A 450 6.72 35.86 -3.38
CA TYR A 450 7.36 36.14 -4.67
C TYR A 450 8.84 35.76 -4.65
N GLY A 451 9.20 34.78 -5.48
CA GLY A 451 10.58 34.38 -5.73
C GLY A 451 11.29 35.40 -6.64
N ASN A 452 12.52 35.74 -6.31
CA ASN A 452 13.35 36.65 -7.08
C ASN A 452 14.43 35.95 -7.93
N GLY A 453 14.44 34.60 -7.94
CA GLY A 453 15.42 33.77 -8.60
C GLY A 453 16.66 33.43 -7.77
N PHE A 454 16.69 33.87 -6.51
CA PHE A 454 17.73 33.55 -5.53
C PHE A 454 17.14 33.00 -4.25
N GLY A 455 15.96 33.47 -3.87
CA GLY A 455 15.30 33.04 -2.65
C GLY A 455 13.98 33.74 -2.40
N VAL A 456 13.41 33.48 -1.22
CA VAL A 456 12.13 34.02 -0.73
C VAL A 456 12.28 34.47 0.71
N LEU A 457 11.74 35.66 1.03
CA LEU A 457 11.64 36.14 2.40
C LEU A 457 10.36 35.59 3.04
N LEU A 458 10.50 34.86 4.14
CA LEU A 458 9.42 34.30 4.92
C LEU A 458 9.30 35.05 6.25
N ALA A 459 8.06 35.38 6.64
CA ALA A 459 7.76 35.97 7.92
C ALA A 459 7.02 34.94 8.79
N VAL A 460 7.42 34.75 10.06
CA VAL A 460 6.72 33.80 10.94
C VAL A 460 5.41 34.36 11.49
N GLY A 461 5.23 35.66 11.46
CA GLY A 461 3.97 36.34 11.80
C GLY A 461 3.38 35.90 13.14
N GLN A 462 2.21 35.26 13.10
CA GLN A 462 1.47 34.81 14.28
C GLN A 462 1.71 33.31 14.60
N LEU A 463 2.65 32.62 13.92
CA LEU A 463 2.95 31.23 14.22
C LEU A 463 3.43 31.10 15.67
N SER A 464 3.00 30.08 16.37
CA SER A 464 3.45 29.76 17.73
C SER A 464 4.91 29.31 17.73
N GLU A 465 5.58 29.34 18.88
CA GLU A 465 6.87 28.65 19.00
C GLU A 465 6.71 27.17 18.70
N GLY A 466 7.62 26.63 17.90
CA GLY A 466 7.55 25.21 17.51
C GLY A 466 8.40 24.86 16.30
N VAL A 467 8.31 23.61 15.92
CA VAL A 467 8.94 23.06 14.71
C VAL A 467 7.90 22.94 13.61
N TYR A 468 8.24 23.42 12.43
CA TYR A 468 7.38 23.42 11.26
C TYR A 468 8.10 22.82 10.06
N ALA A 469 7.32 22.21 9.17
CA ALA A 469 7.75 21.94 7.81
C ALA A 469 7.26 23.09 6.90
N VAL A 470 8.18 23.70 6.16
CA VAL A 470 7.88 24.77 5.21
C VAL A 470 8.00 24.19 3.82
N GLU A 471 6.87 24.03 3.16
CA GLU A 471 6.73 23.49 1.82
C GLU A 471 6.64 24.62 0.80
N LEU A 472 7.45 24.54 -0.26
CA LEU A 472 7.47 25.49 -1.37
C LEU A 472 6.88 24.86 -2.61
N LEU A 473 5.90 25.54 -3.24
CA LEU A 473 5.24 25.06 -4.45
C LEU A 473 5.27 26.13 -5.54
N HIS A 474 5.33 25.68 -6.80
CA HIS A 474 5.20 26.52 -7.98
C HIS A 474 4.23 25.88 -8.98
N ASN A 475 3.15 26.59 -9.32
CA ASN A 475 2.06 26.09 -10.19
C ASN A 475 1.45 24.75 -9.73
N GLY A 476 1.42 24.52 -8.41
CA GLY A 476 0.93 23.27 -7.82
C GLY A 476 2.01 22.20 -7.61
N ASP A 477 3.16 22.32 -8.29
CA ASP A 477 4.27 21.38 -8.15
C ASP A 477 5.12 21.73 -6.92
N ARG A 478 5.46 20.71 -6.15
CA ARG A 478 6.28 20.84 -4.94
C ARG A 478 7.76 20.98 -5.30
N LEU A 479 8.32 22.16 -5.07
CA LEU A 479 9.74 22.44 -5.30
C LEU A 479 10.64 21.86 -4.21
N GLY A 480 10.16 21.80 -2.97
CA GLY A 480 10.90 21.27 -1.85
C GLY A 480 10.29 21.61 -0.49
N VAL A 481 10.87 21.04 0.55
CA VAL A 481 10.47 21.26 1.95
C VAL A 481 11.70 21.51 2.80
N VAL A 482 11.61 22.47 3.74
CA VAL A 482 12.67 22.73 4.72
C VAL A 482 12.08 22.73 6.13
N ARG A 483 12.89 22.34 7.10
CA ARG A 483 12.53 22.42 8.50
C ARG A 483 12.76 23.85 9.01
N ALA A 484 11.73 24.41 9.64
CA ALA A 484 11.80 25.69 10.34
C ALA A 484 11.60 25.49 11.86
N VAL A 485 12.37 26.21 12.64
CA VAL A 485 12.17 26.29 14.10
C VAL A 485 11.81 27.74 14.43
N VAL A 486 10.58 27.98 14.88
CA VAL A 486 10.11 29.30 15.29
C VAL A 486 10.36 29.47 16.80
N ARG A 487 10.98 30.59 17.18
CA ARG A 487 11.23 30.94 18.54
C ARG A 487 10.76 32.40 18.76
N ARG A 488 10.22 32.70 19.95
CA ARG A 488 9.79 34.04 20.37
C ARG A 488 10.48 34.46 21.66
#